data_d13c54f708d7cc8d2c0cc57f21063112
#
_entry.id   d13c54f708d7cc8d2c0cc57f21063112
#
_cell.length_a   1.000
_cell.length_b   1.000
_cell.length_c   1.000
_cell.angle_alpha   90.00
_cell.angle_beta   90.00
_cell.angle_gamma   90.00
#
_symmetry.space_group_name_H-M   'P 1'
#
loop_
_entity.id
_entity.type
_entity.pdbx_description
1 polymer ?
#
loop_
_entity_poly.entity_id
_entity_poly.type
_entity_poly.pdbx_seq_one_letter_code
_entity_poly.pdbx_strand_id
1 'polypeptide(L)'
;VFTQAVAVTAEIMEAENVVLYVKGSNPWYFRQKIRRGSAVEDLPRSLKVEETPYLREMIADKRLFVNRQLKEGMPDIAAPIIYEDEVIAVVELHALDFDLWTFYRQNLLSMTARLIATAIGRAYFYERAVQEKRFLPGTSRILREEQYRRIVEELEERAAAPQTAMSLVYLNLDVANGDWQALDGKLTGVVRVEDYIGQVGNVAQIVLTDVSDKIVAMVQERLQEKGIRSVRVANMRVAL
;
A
#
# COMPACT_ATOMS: atom_id res chain seq x y z
N VAL A 1 3.07 4.55 -15.52
CA VAL A 1 3.75 3.27 -15.81
C VAL A 1 2.80 2.09 -15.61
N PHE A 2 2.24 1.85 -14.42
CA PHE A 2 1.41 0.67 -14.13
C PHE A 2 0.14 0.61 -15.00
N THR A 3 -0.56 1.73 -15.17
CA THR A 3 -1.74 1.82 -16.05
C THR A 3 -1.39 1.48 -17.50
N GLN A 4 -0.25 1.97 -17.99
CA GLN A 4 0.21 1.69 -19.34
C GLN A 4 0.60 0.22 -19.51
N ALA A 5 1.23 -0.38 -18.50
CA ALA A 5 1.58 -1.81 -18.53
C ALA A 5 0.34 -2.71 -18.62
N VAL A 6 -0.71 -2.40 -17.86
CA VAL A 6 -1.99 -3.12 -17.94
C VAL A 6 -2.63 -2.91 -19.31
N ALA A 7 -2.63 -1.68 -19.85
CA ALA A 7 -3.20 -1.39 -21.16
C ALA A 7 -2.49 -2.16 -22.29
N VAL A 8 -1.14 -2.15 -22.29
CA VAL A 8 -0.32 -2.89 -23.26
C VAL A 8 -0.54 -4.40 -23.12
N THR A 9 -0.61 -4.92 -21.90
CA THR A 9 -0.89 -6.35 -21.70
C THR A 9 -2.26 -6.72 -22.23
N ALA A 10 -3.29 -5.92 -21.94
CA ALA A 10 -4.65 -6.13 -22.42
C ALA A 10 -4.72 -6.15 -23.94
N GLU A 11 -4.03 -5.23 -24.60
CA GLU A 11 -3.97 -5.12 -26.07
C GLU A 11 -3.25 -6.31 -26.71
N ILE A 12 -2.04 -6.64 -26.23
CA ILE A 12 -1.24 -7.76 -26.77
C ILE A 12 -1.95 -9.10 -26.54
N MET A 13 -2.59 -9.26 -25.39
CA MET A 13 -3.26 -10.51 -25.02
C MET A 13 -4.70 -10.60 -25.56
N GLU A 14 -5.23 -9.52 -26.15
CA GLU A 14 -6.64 -9.40 -26.53
C GLU A 14 -7.56 -9.74 -25.35
N ALA A 15 -7.19 -9.30 -24.15
CA ALA A 15 -7.86 -9.59 -22.89
C ALA A 15 -8.59 -8.37 -22.36
N GLU A 16 -9.88 -8.52 -22.06
CA GLU A 16 -10.67 -7.43 -21.47
C GLU A 16 -10.41 -7.24 -19.99
N ASN A 17 -10.14 -8.35 -19.27
CA ASN A 17 -10.06 -8.39 -17.83
C ASN A 17 -8.64 -8.66 -17.36
N VAL A 18 -7.95 -7.61 -16.98
CA VAL A 18 -6.54 -7.65 -16.56
C VAL A 18 -6.39 -6.95 -15.20
N VAL A 19 -5.67 -7.59 -14.29
CA VAL A 19 -5.29 -6.97 -13.01
C VAL A 19 -3.79 -7.09 -12.79
N LEU A 20 -3.21 -6.05 -12.22
CA LEU A 20 -1.83 -5.99 -11.81
C LEU A 20 -1.76 -5.87 -10.28
N TYR A 21 -1.18 -6.86 -9.66
CA TYR A 21 -0.80 -6.84 -8.26
C TYR A 21 0.68 -6.55 -8.12
N VAL A 22 1.03 -5.67 -7.19
CA VAL A 22 2.41 -5.27 -6.93
C VAL A 22 2.77 -5.63 -5.49
N LYS A 23 3.97 -6.14 -5.27
CA LYS A 23 4.49 -6.51 -3.95
C LYS A 23 4.45 -5.31 -3.01
N GLY A 24 3.84 -5.50 -1.84
CA GLY A 24 3.73 -4.47 -0.81
C GLY A 24 5.02 -4.27 -0.02
N SER A 25 5.00 -3.30 0.91
CA SER A 25 6.08 -3.12 1.89
C SER A 25 6.25 -4.36 2.76
N ASN A 26 5.15 -5.03 3.12
CA ASN A 26 5.19 -6.37 3.69
C ASN A 26 5.34 -7.38 2.55
N PRO A 27 6.44 -8.15 2.46
CA PRO A 27 6.75 -9.06 1.36
C PRO A 27 5.76 -10.21 1.20
N TRP A 28 4.93 -10.48 2.21
CA TRP A 28 3.90 -11.52 2.19
C TRP A 28 2.59 -11.10 1.53
N TYR A 29 2.50 -9.83 1.05
CA TYR A 29 1.30 -9.30 0.43
C TYR A 29 1.59 -8.66 -0.92
N PHE A 30 0.74 -8.99 -1.88
CA PHE A 30 0.66 -8.29 -3.17
C PHE A 30 -0.62 -7.46 -3.19
N ARG A 31 -0.51 -6.17 -3.51
CA ARG A 31 -1.64 -5.24 -3.51
C ARG A 31 -2.06 -4.91 -4.94
N GLN A 32 -3.37 -4.92 -5.17
CA GLN A 32 -3.94 -4.48 -6.42
C GLN A 32 -3.53 -3.04 -6.71
N LYS A 33 -2.83 -2.85 -7.81
CA LYS A 33 -2.35 -1.54 -8.25
C LYS A 33 -3.25 -0.94 -9.31
N ILE A 34 -3.57 -1.72 -10.32
CA ILE A 34 -4.43 -1.35 -11.44
C ILE A 34 -5.29 -2.57 -11.80
N ARG A 35 -6.52 -2.30 -12.22
CA ARG A 35 -7.43 -3.28 -12.83
C ARG A 35 -8.09 -2.68 -14.06
N ARG A 36 -8.48 -3.54 -14.99
CA ARG A 36 -9.25 -3.22 -16.19
C ARG A 36 -10.25 -4.32 -16.44
N GLY A 37 -11.49 -3.98 -16.79
CA GLY A 37 -12.58 -4.91 -17.10
C GLY A 37 -13.50 -5.20 -15.91
N SER A 38 -14.72 -5.62 -16.20
CA SER A 38 -15.79 -5.84 -15.22
C SER A 38 -15.62 -7.12 -14.41
N ALA A 39 -15.06 -8.18 -15.01
CA ALA A 39 -14.86 -9.46 -14.31
C ALA A 39 -13.82 -9.41 -13.19
N VAL A 40 -13.07 -8.32 -13.07
CA VAL A 40 -12.06 -8.12 -12.02
C VAL A 40 -12.47 -7.10 -10.95
N GLU A 41 -13.72 -6.62 -10.96
CA GLU A 41 -14.19 -5.60 -10.02
C GLU A 41 -14.24 -6.10 -8.58
N ASP A 42 -14.68 -7.33 -8.37
CA ASP A 42 -14.86 -7.95 -7.06
C ASP A 42 -13.61 -8.69 -6.56
N LEU A 43 -12.52 -8.67 -7.32
CA LEU A 43 -11.28 -9.30 -6.89
C LEU A 43 -10.68 -8.63 -5.64
N PRO A 44 -10.02 -9.41 -4.77
CA PRO A 44 -9.46 -8.89 -3.53
C PRO A 44 -8.42 -7.80 -3.82
N ARG A 45 -8.47 -6.73 -3.03
CA ARG A 45 -7.50 -5.63 -3.13
C ARG A 45 -6.09 -6.02 -2.69
N SER A 46 -5.95 -7.15 -2.01
CA SER A 46 -4.67 -7.66 -1.53
C SER A 46 -4.67 -9.18 -1.53
N LEU A 47 -3.61 -9.77 -2.04
CA LEU A 47 -3.36 -11.21 -2.02
C LEU A 47 -2.30 -11.52 -0.97
N LYS A 48 -2.58 -12.44 -0.07
CA LYS A 48 -1.60 -12.97 0.89
C LYS A 48 -0.95 -14.21 0.30
N VAL A 49 0.36 -14.21 0.20
CA VAL A 49 1.13 -15.28 -0.46
C VAL A 49 0.81 -16.66 0.14
N GLU A 50 0.71 -16.76 1.47
CA GLU A 50 0.41 -18.03 2.16
C GLU A 50 -0.98 -18.58 1.84
N GLU A 51 -1.97 -17.70 1.64
CA GLU A 51 -3.37 -18.07 1.41
C GLU A 51 -3.69 -18.23 -0.08
N THR A 52 -2.74 -17.88 -0.96
CA THR A 52 -2.91 -17.90 -2.42
C THR A 52 -1.94 -18.91 -3.05
N PRO A 53 -2.34 -20.19 -3.22
CA PRO A 53 -1.44 -21.26 -3.64
C PRO A 53 -0.73 -20.98 -4.97
N TYR A 54 -1.47 -20.53 -6.00
CA TYR A 54 -0.89 -20.23 -7.31
C TYR A 54 0.16 -19.11 -7.24
N LEU A 55 -0.06 -18.10 -6.40
CA LEU A 55 0.88 -17.01 -6.21
C LEU A 55 2.16 -17.50 -5.53
N ARG A 56 2.03 -18.36 -4.51
CA ARG A 56 3.17 -18.96 -3.82
C ARG A 56 4.04 -19.80 -4.76
N GLU A 57 3.41 -20.66 -5.57
CA GLU A 57 4.09 -21.47 -6.58
C GLU A 57 4.76 -20.59 -7.64
N MET A 58 4.06 -19.58 -8.13
CA MET A 58 4.59 -18.64 -9.12
C MET A 58 5.81 -17.87 -8.59
N ILE A 59 5.82 -17.47 -7.32
CA ILE A 59 6.95 -16.78 -6.69
C ILE A 59 8.14 -17.74 -6.54
N ALA A 60 7.91 -18.99 -6.13
CA ALA A 60 8.94 -19.98 -5.92
C ALA A 60 9.61 -20.41 -7.24
N ASP A 61 8.80 -20.72 -8.24
CA ASP A 61 9.26 -21.26 -9.52
C ASP A 61 9.61 -20.19 -10.55
N LYS A 62 9.17 -18.94 -10.32
CA LYS A 62 9.29 -17.81 -11.27
C LYS A 62 8.70 -18.14 -12.65
N ARG A 63 7.60 -18.89 -12.64
CA ARG A 63 6.94 -19.39 -13.85
C ARG A 63 5.51 -18.89 -13.94
N LEU A 64 5.01 -18.86 -15.18
CA LEU A 64 3.63 -18.56 -15.49
C LEU A 64 2.70 -19.61 -14.86
N PHE A 65 1.57 -19.14 -14.30
CA PHE A 65 0.48 -19.97 -13.82
C PHE A 65 -0.60 -20.09 -14.89
N VAL A 66 -1.18 -21.28 -15.03
CA VAL A 66 -2.34 -21.55 -15.86
C VAL A 66 -3.37 -22.36 -15.08
N ASN A 67 -4.58 -21.88 -15.00
CA ASN A 67 -5.68 -22.51 -14.26
C ASN A 67 -6.27 -23.71 -15.04
N ARG A 68 -5.50 -24.76 -15.23
CA ARG A 68 -5.91 -25.95 -15.99
C ARG A 68 -7.11 -26.69 -15.41
N GLN A 69 -7.41 -26.45 -14.15
CA GLN A 69 -8.51 -27.11 -13.43
C GLN A 69 -9.77 -26.25 -13.39
N LEU A 70 -9.76 -25.08 -14.02
CA LEU A 70 -10.88 -24.11 -14.06
C LEU A 70 -11.45 -23.81 -12.66
N LYS A 71 -10.57 -23.69 -11.67
CA LYS A 71 -10.97 -23.36 -10.29
C LYS A 71 -11.50 -21.95 -10.24
N GLU A 72 -12.68 -21.80 -9.69
CA GLU A 72 -13.29 -20.50 -9.45
C GLU A 72 -12.42 -19.63 -8.52
N GLY A 73 -12.45 -18.32 -8.72
CA GLY A 73 -11.69 -17.36 -7.93
C GLY A 73 -10.19 -17.29 -8.22
N MET A 74 -9.70 -18.09 -9.18
CA MET A 74 -8.33 -18.02 -9.67
C MET A 74 -8.26 -17.32 -11.02
N PRO A 75 -7.13 -16.66 -11.36
CA PRO A 75 -6.92 -16.16 -12.70
C PRO A 75 -6.86 -17.32 -13.71
N ASP A 76 -7.29 -17.07 -14.94
CA ASP A 76 -7.15 -18.04 -16.03
C ASP A 76 -5.68 -18.28 -16.36
N ILE A 77 -4.94 -17.20 -16.51
CA ILE A 77 -3.49 -17.21 -16.72
C ILE A 77 -2.90 -16.05 -15.90
N ALA A 78 -1.77 -16.30 -15.25
CA ALA A 78 -1.04 -15.24 -14.56
C ALA A 78 0.47 -15.35 -14.84
N ALA A 79 1.14 -14.21 -14.93
CA ALA A 79 2.58 -14.16 -15.15
C ALA A 79 3.29 -13.32 -14.08
N PRO A 80 4.42 -13.82 -13.54
CA PRO A 80 5.26 -13.03 -12.64
C PRO A 80 6.02 -11.96 -13.43
N ILE A 81 6.09 -10.78 -12.87
CA ILE A 81 6.97 -9.71 -13.34
C ILE A 81 8.21 -9.74 -12.46
N ILE A 82 9.32 -10.16 -13.06
CA ILE A 82 10.59 -10.40 -12.38
C ILE A 82 11.54 -9.26 -12.70
N TYR A 83 12.07 -8.63 -11.66
CA TYR A 83 13.10 -7.60 -11.78
C TYR A 83 14.20 -7.87 -10.75
N GLU A 84 15.47 -7.83 -11.18
CA GLU A 84 16.63 -8.15 -10.34
C GLU A 84 16.48 -9.48 -9.56
N ASP A 85 16.01 -10.51 -10.28
CA ASP A 85 15.76 -11.87 -9.77
C ASP A 85 14.64 -11.99 -8.71
N GLU A 86 13.90 -10.92 -8.44
CA GLU A 86 12.77 -10.89 -7.51
C GLU A 86 11.43 -10.77 -8.27
N VAL A 87 10.40 -11.51 -7.80
CA VAL A 87 9.02 -11.29 -8.27
C VAL A 87 8.46 -10.07 -7.56
N ILE A 88 8.36 -8.95 -8.26
CA ILE A 88 7.91 -7.67 -7.74
C ILE A 88 6.44 -7.37 -8.03
N ALA A 89 5.89 -8.02 -9.04
CA ALA A 89 4.48 -7.88 -9.40
C ALA A 89 3.98 -9.16 -10.09
N VAL A 90 2.66 -9.25 -10.21
CA VAL A 90 1.97 -10.32 -10.95
C VAL A 90 0.91 -9.68 -11.81
N VAL A 91 0.85 -10.05 -13.08
CA VAL A 91 -0.23 -9.70 -13.99
C VAL A 91 -1.13 -10.91 -14.18
N GLU A 92 -2.43 -10.71 -14.00
CA GLU A 92 -3.44 -11.77 -14.08
C GLU A 92 -4.46 -11.43 -15.16
N LEU A 93 -4.85 -12.46 -15.92
CA LEU A 93 -5.90 -12.41 -16.90
C LEU A 93 -7.08 -13.25 -16.41
N HIS A 94 -8.28 -12.69 -16.52
CA HIS A 94 -9.52 -13.31 -16.06
C HIS A 94 -10.58 -13.32 -17.15
N ALA A 95 -11.48 -14.27 -17.10
CA ALA A 95 -12.57 -14.44 -18.05
C ALA A 95 -12.09 -14.40 -19.51
N LEU A 96 -11.01 -15.13 -19.79
CA LEU A 96 -10.51 -15.31 -21.14
C LEU A 96 -11.38 -16.29 -21.91
N ASP A 97 -11.63 -15.99 -23.18
CA ASP A 97 -12.23 -16.95 -24.10
C ASP A 97 -11.36 -18.20 -24.18
N PHE A 98 -11.99 -19.37 -24.17
CA PHE A 98 -11.29 -20.65 -24.13
C PHE A 98 -10.31 -20.81 -25.29
N ASP A 99 -10.62 -20.27 -26.46
CA ASP A 99 -9.78 -20.29 -27.65
C ASP A 99 -8.45 -19.54 -27.46
N LEU A 100 -8.38 -18.67 -26.45
CA LEU A 100 -7.18 -17.92 -26.10
C LEU A 100 -6.23 -18.66 -25.14
N TRP A 101 -6.61 -19.84 -24.65
CA TRP A 101 -5.81 -20.66 -23.71
C TRP A 101 -4.68 -21.44 -24.37
N THR A 102 -4.22 -21.00 -25.51
CA THR A 102 -3.18 -21.67 -26.30
C THR A 102 -1.79 -21.52 -25.66
N PHE A 103 -0.89 -22.47 -25.97
CA PHE A 103 0.51 -22.39 -25.58
C PHE A 103 1.19 -21.13 -26.15
N TYR A 104 0.78 -20.69 -27.33
CA TYR A 104 1.23 -19.44 -27.94
C TYR A 104 0.91 -18.23 -27.04
N ARG A 105 -0.33 -18.11 -26.56
CA ARG A 105 -0.76 -17.01 -25.69
C ARG A 105 -0.05 -17.04 -24.33
N GLN A 106 0.20 -18.23 -23.78
CA GLN A 106 0.98 -18.39 -22.56
C GLN A 106 2.40 -17.84 -22.72
N ASN A 107 3.08 -18.20 -23.81
CA ASN A 107 4.40 -17.67 -24.14
C ASN A 107 4.36 -16.15 -24.37
N LEU A 108 3.34 -15.66 -25.08
CA LEU A 108 3.16 -14.24 -25.34
C LEU A 108 3.00 -13.45 -24.06
N LEU A 109 2.22 -13.93 -23.07
CA LEU A 109 2.10 -13.30 -21.77
C LEU A 109 3.44 -13.28 -21.02
N SER A 110 4.17 -14.39 -21.04
CA SER A 110 5.51 -14.47 -20.44
C SER A 110 6.48 -13.45 -21.05
N MET A 111 6.44 -13.30 -22.37
CA MET A 111 7.28 -12.30 -23.08
C MET A 111 6.84 -10.87 -22.74
N THR A 112 5.53 -10.63 -22.70
CA THR A 112 4.97 -9.32 -22.32
C THR A 112 5.37 -8.96 -20.91
N ALA A 113 5.26 -9.89 -19.94
CA ALA A 113 5.68 -9.68 -18.57
C ALA A 113 7.17 -9.31 -18.47
N ARG A 114 8.04 -9.95 -19.26
CA ARG A 114 9.47 -9.60 -19.35
C ARG A 114 9.70 -8.24 -19.97
N LEU A 115 8.96 -7.90 -21.01
CA LEU A 115 9.06 -6.60 -21.69
C LEU A 115 8.74 -5.44 -20.75
N ILE A 116 7.68 -5.56 -19.96
CA ILE A 116 7.25 -4.51 -19.02
C ILE A 116 8.04 -4.53 -17.69
N ALA A 117 8.80 -5.59 -17.41
CA ALA A 117 9.47 -5.80 -16.12
C ALA A 117 10.41 -4.65 -15.74
N THR A 118 11.21 -4.14 -16.67
CA THR A 118 12.12 -3.03 -16.39
C THR A 118 11.38 -1.74 -16.03
N ALA A 119 10.30 -1.43 -16.75
CA ALA A 119 9.50 -0.24 -16.47
C ALA A 119 8.75 -0.35 -15.12
N ILE A 120 8.15 -1.51 -14.86
CA ILE A 120 7.49 -1.82 -13.58
C ILE A 120 8.50 -1.80 -12.43
N GLY A 121 9.68 -2.43 -12.61
CA GLY A 121 10.73 -2.49 -11.61
C GLY A 121 11.21 -1.10 -11.20
N ARG A 122 11.55 -0.27 -12.17
CA ARG A 122 11.96 1.11 -11.89
C ARG A 122 10.87 1.90 -11.17
N ALA A 123 9.60 1.78 -11.58
CA ALA A 123 8.49 2.45 -10.91
C ALA A 123 8.28 1.93 -9.49
N TYR A 124 8.36 0.61 -9.28
CA TYR A 124 8.26 -0.03 -7.97
C TYR A 124 9.34 0.46 -7.00
N PHE A 125 10.60 0.41 -7.41
CA PHE A 125 11.70 0.86 -6.56
C PHE A 125 11.70 2.37 -6.34
N TYR A 126 11.28 3.16 -7.33
CA TYR A 126 11.10 4.59 -7.15
C TYR A 126 10.02 4.90 -6.11
N GLU A 127 8.83 4.30 -6.24
CA GLU A 127 7.76 4.48 -5.25
C GLU A 127 8.20 4.05 -3.85
N ARG A 128 8.91 2.93 -3.75
CA ARG A 128 9.44 2.42 -2.49
C ARG A 128 10.47 3.37 -1.89
N ALA A 129 11.41 3.88 -2.68
CA ALA A 129 12.39 4.87 -2.23
C ALA A 129 11.72 6.19 -1.78
N VAL A 130 10.66 6.63 -2.45
CA VAL A 130 9.86 7.78 -2.05
C VAL A 130 9.14 7.49 -0.72
N GLN A 131 8.56 6.31 -0.56
CA GLN A 131 7.91 5.90 0.69
C GLN A 131 8.92 5.81 1.85
N GLU A 132 10.09 5.21 1.63
CA GLU A 132 11.16 5.14 2.64
C GLU A 132 11.67 6.54 3.05
N LYS A 133 11.72 7.48 2.10
CA LYS A 133 12.05 8.88 2.41
C LYS A 133 10.95 9.63 3.16
N ARG A 134 9.71 9.18 3.06
CA ARG A 134 8.56 9.81 3.73
C ARG A 134 8.52 9.52 5.23
N PHE A 135 8.93 8.31 5.63
CA PHE A 135 8.89 7.87 7.02
C PHE A 135 10.27 7.95 7.70
N LEU A 136 10.28 7.92 9.01
CA LEU A 136 11.51 7.77 9.78
C LEU A 136 12.15 6.40 9.51
N PRO A 137 13.48 6.28 9.52
CA PRO A 137 14.16 5.02 9.30
C PRO A 137 13.69 3.94 10.26
N GLY A 138 13.32 2.77 9.71
CA GLY A 138 12.83 1.64 10.50
C GLY A 138 11.40 1.75 10.99
N THR A 139 10.65 2.79 10.59
CA THR A 139 9.23 2.95 10.90
C THR A 139 8.37 2.86 9.65
N SER A 140 7.10 2.50 9.80
CA SER A 140 6.15 2.35 8.69
C SER A 140 5.04 3.41 8.70
N ARG A 141 4.92 4.19 9.78
CA ARG A 141 3.81 5.13 10.02
C ARG A 141 4.25 6.50 10.46
N ILE A 142 5.43 6.61 11.07
CA ILE A 142 5.92 7.87 11.62
C ILE A 142 6.61 8.65 10.51
N LEU A 143 5.96 9.70 10.06
CA LEU A 143 6.45 10.60 9.02
C LEU A 143 7.67 11.37 9.54
N ARG A 144 8.61 11.63 8.64
CA ARG A 144 9.69 12.61 8.91
C ARG A 144 9.09 13.98 9.14
N GLU A 145 9.73 14.81 9.95
CA GLU A 145 9.24 16.13 10.35
C GLU A 145 8.82 16.99 9.15
N GLU A 146 9.65 17.05 8.10
CA GLU A 146 9.35 17.84 6.90
C GLU A 146 8.06 17.37 6.21
N GLN A 147 7.88 16.05 6.07
CA GLN A 147 6.70 15.47 5.43
C GLN A 147 5.46 15.65 6.29
N TYR A 148 5.59 15.48 7.60
CA TYR A 148 4.51 15.68 8.55
C TYR A 148 4.05 17.13 8.56
N ARG A 149 4.98 18.08 8.63
CA ARG A 149 4.72 19.51 8.62
C ARG A 149 3.91 19.93 7.38
N ARG A 150 4.33 19.48 6.20
CA ARG A 150 3.62 19.80 4.96
C ARG A 150 2.18 19.27 4.95
N ILE A 151 1.97 18.04 5.43
CA ILE A 151 0.62 17.46 5.50
C ILE A 151 -0.24 18.25 6.50
N VAL A 152 0.30 18.61 7.64
CA VAL A 152 -0.43 19.38 8.66
C VAL A 152 -0.80 20.77 8.14
N GLU A 153 0.11 21.47 7.47
CA GLU A 153 -0.17 22.74 6.80
C GLU A 153 -1.31 22.63 5.80
N GLU A 154 -1.31 21.59 4.94
CA GLU A 154 -2.42 21.32 4.00
C GLU A 154 -3.76 21.02 4.72
N LEU A 155 -3.72 20.35 5.87
CA LEU A 155 -4.90 20.06 6.68
C LEU A 155 -5.43 21.32 7.37
N GLU A 156 -4.53 22.15 7.92
CA GLU A 156 -4.88 23.44 8.56
C GLU A 156 -5.49 24.41 7.54
N GLU A 157 -4.95 24.50 6.33
CA GLU A 157 -5.53 25.29 5.24
C GLU A 157 -6.94 24.82 4.88
N ARG A 158 -7.15 23.50 4.79
CA ARG A 158 -8.48 22.94 4.53
C ARG A 158 -9.45 23.22 5.68
N ALA A 159 -9.00 23.06 6.93
CA ALA A 159 -9.82 23.33 8.11
C ALA A 159 -10.20 24.80 8.25
N ALA A 160 -9.36 25.71 7.78
CA ALA A 160 -9.61 27.16 7.76
C ALA A 160 -10.56 27.60 6.63
N ALA A 161 -10.84 26.74 5.63
CA ALA A 161 -11.70 27.09 4.51
C ALA A 161 -13.16 27.21 4.96
N PRO A 162 -13.89 28.31 4.56
CA PRO A 162 -15.22 28.60 5.07
C PRO A 162 -16.31 27.55 4.77
N GLN A 163 -16.04 26.67 3.83
CA GLN A 163 -16.98 25.60 3.40
C GLN A 163 -16.69 24.24 4.01
N THR A 164 -15.63 24.12 4.82
CA THR A 164 -15.19 22.85 5.37
C THR A 164 -15.32 22.89 6.88
N ALA A 165 -16.22 22.05 7.45
CA ALA A 165 -16.36 21.91 8.90
C ALA A 165 -15.38 20.85 9.44
N MET A 166 -14.10 20.97 9.11
CA MET A 166 -13.08 20.00 9.52
C MET A 166 -12.42 20.42 10.83
N SER A 167 -12.38 19.51 11.80
CA SER A 167 -11.69 19.71 13.08
C SER A 167 -10.36 18.96 13.12
N LEU A 168 -9.34 19.60 13.70
CA LEU A 168 -8.02 19.00 13.91
C LEU A 168 -7.71 18.94 15.41
N VAL A 169 -7.24 17.80 15.87
CA VAL A 169 -6.78 17.62 17.26
C VAL A 169 -5.36 17.05 17.25
N TYR A 170 -4.47 17.67 17.99
CA TYR A 170 -3.07 17.27 18.08
C TYR A 170 -2.78 16.59 19.41
N LEU A 171 -2.10 15.43 19.35
CA LEU A 171 -1.62 14.71 20.52
C LEU A 171 -0.10 14.53 20.42
N ASN A 172 0.64 15.12 21.34
CA ASN A 172 2.06 14.83 21.49
C ASN A 172 2.25 13.54 22.27
N LEU A 173 3.12 12.69 21.77
CA LEU A 173 3.48 11.40 22.37
C LEU A 173 4.90 11.47 22.90
N ASP A 174 5.10 10.91 24.06
CA ASP A 174 6.44 10.77 24.64
C ASP A 174 7.16 9.59 23.95
N VAL A 175 8.34 9.87 23.41
CA VAL A 175 9.20 8.86 22.76
C VAL A 175 10.26 8.43 23.75
N ALA A 176 10.00 7.33 24.45
CA ALA A 176 10.94 6.81 25.44
C ALA A 176 12.31 6.53 24.81
N ASN A 177 13.35 7.21 25.32
CA ASN A 177 14.74 7.05 24.88
C ASN A 177 14.99 7.27 23.37
N GLY A 178 14.10 7.95 22.64
CA GLY A 178 14.23 8.12 21.20
C GLY A 178 14.02 6.83 20.37
N ASP A 179 13.39 5.81 20.94
CA ASP A 179 13.12 4.56 20.24
C ASP A 179 11.84 4.67 19.40
N TRP A 180 12.02 5.22 18.20
CA TRP A 180 10.96 5.40 17.22
C TRP A 180 10.38 4.08 16.69
N GLN A 181 11.20 3.02 16.61
CA GLN A 181 10.76 1.72 16.11
C GLN A 181 9.82 1.02 17.11
N ALA A 182 10.18 1.05 18.39
CA ALA A 182 9.31 0.53 19.44
C ALA A 182 7.98 1.29 19.51
N LEU A 183 8.01 2.62 19.32
CA LEU A 183 6.81 3.44 19.25
C LEU A 183 5.95 3.04 18.05
N ASP A 184 6.52 2.93 16.84
CA ASP A 184 5.80 2.57 15.61
C ASP A 184 5.06 1.22 15.77
N GLY A 185 5.72 0.22 16.35
CA GLY A 185 5.11 -1.08 16.64
C GLY A 185 3.91 -1.00 17.59
N LYS A 186 3.98 -0.16 18.61
CA LYS A 186 2.90 0.06 19.58
C LYS A 186 1.70 0.81 18.99
N LEU A 187 1.92 1.69 18.01
CA LEU A 187 0.87 2.50 17.38
C LEU A 187 -0.04 1.70 16.44
N THR A 188 0.31 0.44 16.17
CA THR A 188 -0.50 -0.44 15.32
C THR A 188 -1.90 -0.65 15.92
N GLY A 189 -2.94 -0.29 15.15
CA GLY A 189 -4.35 -0.40 15.55
C GLY A 189 -4.85 0.67 16.54
N VAL A 190 -4.02 1.68 16.87
CA VAL A 190 -4.41 2.78 17.75
C VAL A 190 -5.06 3.93 16.99
N VAL A 191 -4.48 4.29 15.84
CA VAL A 191 -4.90 5.41 15.00
C VAL A 191 -5.52 4.91 13.69
N ARG A 192 -6.37 5.71 13.09
CA ARG A 192 -7.03 5.41 11.82
C ARG A 192 -6.07 5.64 10.65
N VAL A 193 -6.50 5.20 9.46
CA VAL A 193 -5.74 5.41 8.21
C VAL A 193 -5.73 6.89 7.80
N GLU A 194 -6.77 7.64 8.19
CA GLU A 194 -6.95 9.07 7.91
C GLU A 194 -6.14 9.97 8.86
N ASP A 195 -5.65 9.42 9.96
CA ASP A 195 -4.85 10.17 10.93
C ASP A 195 -3.37 10.06 10.58
N TYR A 196 -2.62 11.12 10.85
CA TYR A 196 -1.20 11.16 10.54
C TYR A 196 -0.36 11.24 11.80
N ILE A 197 0.77 10.55 11.76
CA ILE A 197 1.75 10.55 12.85
C ILE A 197 3.07 11.03 12.27
N GLY A 198 3.73 11.95 12.95
CA GLY A 198 5.03 12.44 12.51
C GLY A 198 5.93 12.89 13.64
N GLN A 199 7.18 13.06 13.28
CA GLN A 199 8.17 13.66 14.16
C GLN A 199 7.99 15.18 14.19
N VAL A 200 8.03 15.76 15.40
CA VAL A 200 8.13 17.20 15.61
C VAL A 200 9.23 17.43 16.67
N GLY A 201 10.43 17.79 16.20
CA GLY A 201 11.61 17.82 17.09
C GLY A 201 11.88 16.43 17.70
N ASN A 202 11.82 16.34 19.03
CA ASN A 202 12.08 15.09 19.76
C ASN A 202 10.82 14.32 20.19
N VAL A 203 9.64 14.79 19.80
CA VAL A 203 8.36 14.13 20.13
C VAL A 203 7.70 13.58 18.89
N ALA A 204 6.90 12.51 19.05
CA ALA A 204 5.96 12.12 18.05
C ALA A 204 4.66 12.90 18.24
N GLN A 205 4.05 13.35 17.15
CA GLN A 205 2.77 14.03 17.21
C GLN A 205 1.77 13.30 16.29
N ILE A 206 0.56 13.08 16.79
CA ILE A 206 -0.57 12.61 16.00
C ILE A 206 -1.45 13.82 15.69
N VAL A 207 -1.90 13.95 14.43
CA VAL A 207 -3.00 14.81 14.05
C VAL A 207 -4.22 13.93 13.74
N LEU A 208 -5.28 14.11 14.50
CA LEU A 208 -6.56 13.45 14.34
C LEU A 208 -7.48 14.38 13.55
N THR A 209 -8.17 13.84 12.55
CA THR A 209 -9.06 14.59 11.66
C THR A 209 -10.52 14.23 11.92
N ASP A 210 -11.40 15.24 11.98
CA ASP A 210 -12.85 15.08 12.15
C ASP A 210 -13.25 14.19 13.35
N VAL A 211 -12.67 14.47 14.51
CA VAL A 211 -12.90 13.69 15.72
C VAL A 211 -13.63 14.50 16.81
N SER A 212 -14.55 13.84 17.49
CA SER A 212 -15.17 14.37 18.70
C SER A 212 -14.26 14.15 19.93
N ASP A 213 -14.47 14.91 20.99
CA ASP A 213 -13.72 14.73 22.23
C ASP A 213 -13.84 13.31 22.82
N LYS A 214 -14.95 12.63 22.58
CA LYS A 214 -15.13 11.23 22.97
C LYS A 214 -14.15 10.30 22.22
N ILE A 215 -13.93 10.54 20.92
CA ILE A 215 -12.98 9.76 20.12
C ILE A 215 -11.55 10.06 20.55
N VAL A 216 -11.25 11.33 20.83
CA VAL A 216 -9.94 11.73 21.35
C VAL A 216 -9.63 11.00 22.66
N ALA A 217 -10.58 10.99 23.60
CA ALA A 217 -10.42 10.28 24.89
C ALA A 217 -10.17 8.77 24.67
N MET A 218 -10.91 8.14 23.75
CA MET A 218 -10.73 6.72 23.41
C MET A 218 -9.36 6.43 22.79
N VAL A 219 -8.83 7.33 21.95
CA VAL A 219 -7.49 7.20 21.39
C VAL A 219 -6.43 7.34 22.51
N GLN A 220 -6.60 8.30 23.41
CA GLN A 220 -5.70 8.50 24.55
C GLN A 220 -5.68 7.29 25.49
N GLU A 221 -6.85 6.68 25.75
CA GLU A 221 -6.97 5.45 26.55
C GLU A 221 -6.20 4.29 25.89
N ARG A 222 -6.41 4.05 24.60
CA ARG A 222 -5.66 3.02 23.84
C ARG A 222 -4.15 3.24 23.83
N LEU A 223 -3.72 4.51 23.76
CA LEU A 223 -2.31 4.86 23.88
C LEU A 223 -1.77 4.51 25.27
N GLN A 224 -2.53 4.84 26.30
CA GLN A 224 -2.17 4.55 27.70
C GLN A 224 -2.10 3.04 27.98
N GLU A 225 -3.03 2.24 27.45
CA GLU A 225 -3.00 0.76 27.52
C GLU A 225 -1.72 0.16 26.92
N LYS A 226 -1.17 0.83 25.89
CA LYS A 226 0.11 0.45 25.28
C LYS A 226 1.34 1.07 25.94
N GLY A 227 1.15 1.75 27.07
CA GLY A 227 2.21 2.39 27.81
C GLY A 227 2.78 3.65 27.13
N ILE A 228 1.97 4.33 26.30
CA ILE A 228 2.34 5.58 25.64
C ILE A 228 1.63 6.72 26.33
N ARG A 229 2.40 7.69 26.86
CA ARG A 229 1.83 8.94 27.36
C ARG A 229 1.51 9.88 26.22
N SER A 230 0.34 10.49 26.26
CA SER A 230 -0.08 11.47 25.27
C SER A 230 -0.60 12.74 25.93
N VAL A 231 -0.29 13.90 25.34
CA VAL A 231 -0.75 15.20 25.80
C VAL A 231 -1.40 15.93 24.63
N ARG A 232 -2.61 16.43 24.82
CA ARG A 232 -3.31 17.27 23.82
C ARG A 232 -2.64 18.64 23.76
N VAL A 233 -2.34 19.09 22.55
CA VAL A 233 -1.73 20.43 22.29
C VAL A 233 -2.59 21.23 21.32
N ALA A 234 -2.46 22.54 21.34
CA ALA A 234 -3.31 23.43 20.55
C ALA A 234 -2.98 23.45 19.06
N ASN A 235 -1.73 23.16 18.70
CA ASN A 235 -1.24 23.18 17.33
C ASN A 235 0.01 22.31 17.17
N MET A 236 0.56 22.24 15.94
CA MET A 236 1.79 21.51 15.64
C MET A 236 3.04 22.04 16.37
N ARG A 237 3.02 23.23 16.97
CA ARG A 237 4.20 23.80 17.65
C ARG A 237 4.49 23.01 18.91
N VAL A 238 5.72 22.51 19.01
CA VAL A 238 6.26 22.00 20.27
C VAL A 238 6.27 23.15 21.26
N ALA A 239 5.58 23.01 22.36
CA ALA A 239 5.88 23.86 23.51
C ALA A 239 7.33 23.55 23.92
N LEU A 240 8.21 24.50 23.73
CA LEU A 240 9.60 24.46 24.19
C LEU A 240 9.64 24.27 25.70
#